data_6c5e9fe2735ed66ed2fd289a3761938f
#
_entry.id   6c5e9fe2735ed66ed2fd289a3761938f
#
_cell.length_a   1.000
_cell.length_b   1.000
_cell.length_c   1.000
_cell.angle_alpha   90.00
_cell.angle_beta   90.00
_cell.angle_gamma   90.00
#
_symmetry.space_group_name_H-M   'P 1'
#
loop_
_entity.id
_entity.type
_entity.pdbx_description
1 polymer ?
#
loop_
_entity_poly.entity_id
_entity_poly.type
_entity_poly.pdbx_seq_one_letter_code
_entity_poly.pdbx_strand_id
1 'polypeptide(L)'
;MPMLLSKNRECLDQSNEVEKFKSNIFKWAEKLDVEPKEIHLRSMKNKWASLSQNGRLTFNTKLLEIERELCDYVIVHELLHMKVPNHGKLFKSLMFAFLPDWEKYSERLKVDR
;
A
#
# COMPACT_ATOMS: atom_id res chain seq x y z
N MET A 1 -29.92 9.22 -9.79
CA MET A 1 -29.59 8.90 -9.90
C MET A 1 -28.90 8.52 -9.69
N PRO A 2 -28.88 8.50 -9.25
CA PRO A 2 -28.10 8.10 -9.05
C PRO A 2 -27.84 7.08 -9.31
N MET A 3 -28.25 6.77 -9.45
CA MET A 3 -28.02 5.82 -9.63
C MET A 3 -27.52 5.28 -10.42
N LEU A 4 -27.62 5.55 -11.08
CA LEU A 4 -27.24 5.21 -11.97
C LEU A 4 -26.05 4.79 -12.08
N LEU A 5 -25.69 5.25 -11.82
CA LEU A 5 -24.47 4.98 -11.62
C LEU A 5 -24.31 3.62 -11.45
N SER A 6 -25.19 3.06 -10.95
CA SER A 6 -25.03 1.75 -10.58
C SER A 6 -24.68 0.89 -11.74
N LYS A 7 -25.07 1.16 -12.85
CA LYS A 7 -24.81 0.32 -13.90
C LYS A 7 -23.47 0.34 -14.32
N ASN A 8 -22.83 1.31 -14.47
CA ASN A 8 -21.54 1.30 -14.95
C ASN A 8 -20.71 0.99 -13.82
N ARG A 9 -21.34 0.66 -12.81
CA ARG A 9 -20.69 0.32 -11.68
C ARG A 9 -19.43 -0.44 -11.80
N GLU A 10 -19.38 -1.44 -12.55
CA GLU A 10 -18.24 -2.23 -12.65
C GLU A 10 -17.04 -1.47 -13.07
N CYS A 11 -17.02 -0.78 -14.12
CA CYS A 11 -15.91 0.00 -14.54
C CYS A 11 -15.66 1.10 -13.57
N LEU A 12 -16.71 1.75 -13.13
CA LEU A 12 -16.55 2.82 -12.19
C LEU A 12 -15.99 2.34 -10.89
N ASP A 13 -16.37 1.17 -10.47
CA ASP A 13 -15.90 0.62 -9.24
C ASP A 13 -14.41 0.40 -9.28
N GLN A 14 -13.90 -0.08 -10.39
CA GLN A 14 -12.50 -0.29 -10.52
C GLN A 14 -11.73 1.01 -10.48
N SER A 15 -12.18 2.00 -11.21
CA SER A 15 -11.58 3.30 -11.21
C SER A 15 -11.58 3.87 -9.82
N ASN A 16 -12.68 3.71 -9.14
CA ASN A 16 -12.84 4.18 -7.80
C ASN A 16 -11.87 3.50 -6.86
N GLU A 17 -11.68 2.22 -7.01
CA GLU A 17 -10.78 1.46 -6.16
C GLU A 17 -9.34 1.94 -6.34
N VAL A 18 -8.95 2.23 -7.57
CA VAL A 18 -7.61 2.72 -7.82
C VAL A 18 -7.42 4.09 -7.18
N GLU A 19 -8.43 4.96 -7.32
CA GLU A 19 -8.34 6.29 -6.75
C GLU A 19 -8.28 6.22 -5.23
N LYS A 20 -9.07 5.37 -4.64
CA LYS A 20 -9.07 5.20 -3.20
C LYS A 20 -7.73 4.67 -2.73
N PHE A 21 -7.18 3.73 -3.46
CA PHE A 21 -5.91 3.14 -3.11
C PHE A 21 -4.82 4.20 -3.13
N LYS A 22 -4.77 5.01 -4.18
CA LYS A 22 -3.78 6.06 -4.29
C LYS A 22 -3.95 7.12 -3.22
N SER A 23 -5.19 7.47 -2.94
CA SER A 23 -5.48 8.43 -1.90
C SER A 23 -4.97 7.93 -0.55
N ASN A 24 -5.14 6.64 -0.30
CA ASN A 24 -4.68 6.03 0.92
C ASN A 24 -3.16 6.06 1.03
N ILE A 25 -2.49 5.84 -0.09
CA ILE A 25 -1.03 5.92 -0.11
C ILE A 25 -0.58 7.32 0.28
N PHE A 26 -1.21 8.34 -0.27
CA PHE A 26 -0.83 9.71 0.04
C PHE A 26 -1.11 10.09 1.49
N LYS A 27 -2.17 9.54 2.05
CA LYS A 27 -2.47 9.78 3.43
C LYS A 27 -1.38 9.21 4.33
N TRP A 28 -0.97 7.98 4.04
CA TRP A 28 0.09 7.35 4.82
C TRP A 28 1.42 8.06 4.60
N ALA A 29 1.68 8.49 3.36
CA ALA A 29 2.93 9.19 3.05
C ALA A 29 3.02 10.48 3.87
N GLU A 30 1.89 11.15 4.01
CA GLU A 30 1.86 12.37 4.79
C GLU A 30 2.14 12.07 6.26
N LYS A 31 1.52 11.04 6.80
CA LYS A 31 1.74 10.66 8.18
C LYS A 31 3.18 10.25 8.43
N LEU A 32 3.79 9.59 7.48
CA LEU A 32 5.16 9.12 7.62
C LEU A 32 6.19 10.16 7.20
N ASP A 33 5.71 11.25 6.63
CA ASP A 33 6.58 12.34 6.19
C ASP A 33 7.53 11.87 5.10
N VAL A 34 7.01 11.21 4.11
CA VAL A 34 7.78 10.79 2.94
C VAL A 34 7.05 11.21 1.69
N GLU A 35 7.78 11.35 0.59
CA GLU A 35 7.20 11.78 -0.66
C GLU A 35 7.64 10.87 -1.80
N PRO A 36 6.84 9.87 -2.12
CA PRO A 36 7.18 9.01 -3.24
C PRO A 36 7.13 9.81 -4.54
N LYS A 37 8.09 9.58 -5.41
CA LYS A 37 8.13 10.30 -6.66
C LYS A 37 7.12 9.78 -7.66
N GLU A 38 6.92 8.49 -7.70
CA GLU A 38 5.97 7.90 -8.62
C GLU A 38 5.29 6.73 -7.97
N ILE A 39 4.03 6.53 -8.29
CA ILE A 39 3.27 5.40 -7.79
C ILE A 39 2.67 4.67 -8.98
N HIS A 40 2.93 3.40 -9.09
CA HIS A 40 2.44 2.59 -10.18
C HIS A 40 1.71 1.36 -9.66
N LEU A 41 0.75 0.87 -10.42
CA LEU A 41 0.05 -0.36 -10.11
C LEU A 41 0.29 -1.29 -11.28
N ARG A 42 0.70 -2.51 -11.01
CA ARG A 42 0.85 -3.48 -12.08
C ARG A 42 0.79 -4.88 -11.50
N SER A 43 0.52 -5.84 -12.35
CA SER A 43 0.44 -7.21 -11.93
C SER A 43 1.84 -7.70 -11.60
N MET A 44 2.01 -8.33 -10.46
CA MET A 44 3.31 -8.83 -10.03
C MET A 44 3.15 -10.27 -9.60
N LYS A 45 4.13 -11.09 -9.90
CA LYS A 45 4.05 -12.47 -9.56
C LYS A 45 4.40 -12.85 -8.16
N ASN A 46 5.52 -12.42 -7.68
CA ASN A 46 6.01 -12.87 -6.40
C ASN A 46 6.13 -11.81 -5.34
N LYS A 47 5.56 -10.66 -5.57
CA LYS A 47 5.65 -9.59 -4.59
C LYS A 47 4.38 -8.82 -4.49
N TRP A 48 4.20 -8.15 -3.38
CA TRP A 48 3.07 -7.26 -3.21
C TRP A 48 3.42 -5.83 -3.61
N ALA A 49 4.70 -5.49 -3.56
CA ALA A 49 5.14 -4.15 -3.89
C ALA A 49 6.63 -4.09 -4.07
N SER A 50 7.11 -3.00 -4.61
CA SER A 50 8.54 -2.82 -4.77
C SER A 50 8.86 -1.33 -4.77
N LEU A 51 10.02 -0.99 -4.27
CA LEU A 51 10.46 0.41 -4.21
C LEU A 51 11.80 0.51 -4.90
N SER A 52 11.90 1.39 -5.89
CA SER A 52 13.16 1.56 -6.59
C SER A 52 13.99 2.62 -5.87
N GLN A 53 15.24 2.67 -6.20
CA GLN A 53 16.13 3.65 -5.58
C GLN A 53 15.73 5.07 -5.91
N ASN A 54 15.04 5.26 -7.01
CA ASN A 54 14.62 6.59 -7.41
C ASN A 54 13.34 7.05 -6.75
N GLY A 55 12.79 6.28 -5.86
CA GLY A 55 11.55 6.67 -5.21
C GLY A 55 10.28 6.27 -5.94
N ARG A 56 10.39 5.33 -6.88
CA ARG A 56 9.21 4.84 -7.57
C ARG A 56 8.63 3.66 -6.82
N LEU A 57 7.39 3.76 -6.43
CA LEU A 57 6.70 2.68 -5.76
C LEU A 57 5.82 1.95 -6.74
N THR A 58 5.93 0.64 -6.78
CA THR A 58 5.07 -0.17 -7.64
C THR A 58 4.31 -1.13 -6.74
N PHE A 59 2.99 -1.15 -6.86
CA PHE A 59 2.16 -2.02 -6.06
C PHE A 59 1.44 -3.04 -6.93
N ASN A 60 1.22 -4.22 -6.37
CA ASN A 60 0.55 -5.28 -7.08
C ASN A 60 -0.94 -4.97 -7.17
N THR A 61 -1.53 -5.09 -8.33
CA THR A 61 -2.95 -4.82 -8.50
C THR A 61 -3.82 -5.72 -7.63
N LYS A 62 -3.31 -6.85 -7.18
CA LYS A 62 -4.06 -7.72 -6.30
C LYS A 62 -4.37 -7.06 -4.97
N LEU A 63 -3.64 -6.00 -4.62
CA LEU A 63 -3.93 -5.28 -3.40
C LEU A 63 -5.29 -4.64 -3.43
N LEU A 64 -5.84 -4.42 -4.61
CA LEU A 64 -7.17 -3.85 -4.73
C LEU A 64 -8.24 -4.83 -4.31
N GLU A 65 -7.87 -6.10 -4.18
CA GLU A 65 -8.84 -7.15 -3.86
C GLU A 65 -8.75 -7.69 -2.44
N ILE A 66 -7.82 -7.22 -1.65
CA ILE A 66 -7.66 -7.77 -0.31
C ILE A 66 -8.14 -6.76 0.73
N GLU A 67 -8.19 -7.20 1.97
CA GLU A 67 -8.70 -6.37 3.05
C GLU A 67 -7.90 -5.10 3.24
N ARG A 68 -8.57 -4.05 3.62
CA ARG A 68 -7.96 -2.77 3.81
C ARG A 68 -6.77 -2.78 4.74
N GLU A 69 -6.87 -3.49 5.85
CA GLU A 69 -5.78 -3.56 6.80
C GLU A 69 -4.53 -4.16 6.21
N LEU A 70 -4.69 -5.15 5.35
CA LEU A 70 -3.55 -5.78 4.72
C LEU A 70 -2.92 -4.83 3.69
N CYS A 71 -3.76 -4.07 3.00
CA CYS A 71 -3.27 -3.06 2.08
C CYS A 71 -2.47 -2.02 2.84
N ASP A 72 -3.00 -1.56 3.97
CA ASP A 72 -2.33 -0.56 4.77
C ASP A 72 -0.95 -1.07 5.21
N TYR A 73 -0.88 -2.33 5.59
CA TYR A 73 0.39 -2.90 5.98
C TYR A 73 1.42 -2.83 4.86
N VAL A 74 1.02 -3.21 3.65
CA VAL A 74 1.95 -3.19 2.53
C VAL A 74 2.37 -1.76 2.20
N ILE A 75 1.41 -0.84 2.23
CA ILE A 75 1.71 0.55 1.94
C ILE A 75 2.69 1.12 2.96
N VAL A 76 2.42 0.93 4.24
CA VAL A 76 3.29 1.47 5.28
C VAL A 76 4.67 0.82 5.22
N HIS A 77 4.69 -0.48 4.96
CA HIS A 77 5.95 -1.21 4.85
C HIS A 77 6.85 -0.59 3.78
N GLU A 78 6.29 -0.34 2.61
CA GLU A 78 7.09 0.21 1.53
C GLU A 78 7.44 1.68 1.74
N LEU A 79 6.52 2.45 2.28
CA LEU A 79 6.81 3.85 2.54
C LEU A 79 7.88 4.00 3.61
N LEU A 80 7.87 3.12 4.60
CA LEU A 80 8.89 3.18 5.63
C LEU A 80 10.28 2.91 5.07
N HIS A 81 10.36 2.08 4.03
CA HIS A 81 11.64 1.81 3.41
C HIS A 81 12.23 3.05 2.75
N MET A 82 11.44 4.06 2.52
CA MET A 82 11.98 5.30 1.99
C MET A 82 12.77 6.04 3.06
N LYS A 83 12.51 5.74 4.33
CA LYS A 83 13.25 6.36 5.43
C LYS A 83 14.21 5.40 6.08
N VAL A 84 13.82 4.15 6.21
CA VAL A 84 14.60 3.15 6.93
C VAL A 84 14.77 1.94 6.04
N PRO A 85 15.88 1.81 5.36
CA PRO A 85 16.07 0.77 4.37
C PRO A 85 16.06 -0.67 4.88
N ASN A 86 16.50 -0.90 6.09
CA ASN A 86 16.52 -2.28 6.55
C ASN A 86 15.49 -2.53 7.64
N HIS A 87 15.22 -3.81 7.89
CA HIS A 87 14.18 -4.19 8.83
C HIS A 87 14.69 -4.34 10.25
N GLY A 88 15.49 -3.40 10.70
CA GLY A 88 16.05 -3.48 12.04
C GLY A 88 15.11 -2.94 13.10
N LYS A 89 15.65 -2.60 14.24
CA LYS A 89 14.87 -2.13 15.36
C LYS A 89 14.05 -0.89 15.05
N LEU A 90 14.68 0.08 14.40
CA LEU A 90 13.98 1.31 14.10
C LEU A 90 12.77 1.06 13.19
N PHE A 91 12.96 0.23 12.17
CA PHE A 91 11.88 -0.10 11.26
C PHE A 91 10.73 -0.73 12.03
N LYS A 92 11.03 -1.69 12.88
CA LYS A 92 10.01 -2.39 13.64
C LYS A 92 9.30 -1.48 14.63
N SER A 93 10.03 -0.57 15.24
CA SER A 93 9.43 0.37 16.17
C SER A 93 8.46 1.29 15.47
N LEU A 94 8.85 1.79 14.29
CA LEU A 94 7.97 2.66 13.54
C LEU A 94 6.75 1.92 13.03
N MET A 95 6.97 0.68 12.58
CA MET A 95 5.87 -0.14 12.12
C MET A 95 4.86 -0.34 13.24
N PHE A 96 5.34 -0.65 14.42
CA PHE A 96 4.48 -0.86 15.58
C PHE A 96 3.73 0.42 15.94
N ALA A 97 4.39 1.56 15.81
CA ALA A 97 3.75 2.83 16.13
C ALA A 97 2.58 3.13 15.21
N PHE A 98 2.71 2.82 13.93
CA PHE A 98 1.65 3.12 12.98
C PHE A 98 0.65 1.96 12.81
N LEU A 99 1.12 0.74 12.94
CA LEU A 99 0.26 -0.42 12.80
C LEU A 99 0.62 -1.44 13.87
N PRO A 100 0.03 -1.33 15.06
CA PRO A 100 0.39 -2.24 16.16
C PRO A 100 0.28 -3.72 15.85
N ASP A 101 -0.64 -4.08 14.95
CA ASP A 101 -0.84 -5.49 14.60
C ASP A 101 -0.06 -5.90 13.36
N TRP A 102 0.98 -5.18 13.03
CA TRP A 102 1.69 -5.42 11.78
C TRP A 102 2.23 -6.84 11.62
N GLU A 103 2.61 -7.46 12.70
CA GLU A 103 3.15 -8.81 12.61
C GLU A 103 2.08 -9.81 12.14
N LYS A 104 0.86 -9.57 12.54
CA LYS A 104 -0.24 -10.40 12.14
C LYS A 104 -0.46 -10.28 10.63
N TYR A 105 -0.40 -9.05 10.13
CA TYR A 105 -0.60 -8.81 8.72
C TYR A 105 0.57 -9.37 7.90
N SER A 106 1.77 -9.22 8.41
CA SER A 106 2.94 -9.75 7.76
C SER A 106 2.84 -11.26 7.61
N GLU A 107 2.38 -11.91 8.66
CA GLU A 107 2.23 -13.35 8.65
C GLU A 107 1.22 -13.78 7.60
N ARG A 108 0.09 -13.08 7.53
CA ARG A 108 -0.95 -13.44 6.59
C ARG A 108 -0.50 -13.24 5.14
N LEU A 109 0.29 -12.24 4.87
CA LEU A 109 0.71 -11.97 3.51
C LEU A 109 2.07 -12.56 3.17
N LYS A 110 2.81 -12.94 4.18
CA LYS A 110 4.14 -13.46 4.00
C LYS A 110 4.99 -12.55 3.17
N VAL A 111 4.90 -11.30 3.44
CA VAL A 111 5.63 -10.35 2.71
C VAL A 111 6.90 -9.99 3.32
N ASP A 112 7.08 -10.11 4.47
CA ASP A 112 8.14 -9.80 5.18
C ASP A 112 9.40 -9.75 4.57
N ARG A 113 9.94 -10.27 4.06
CA ARG A 113 11.24 -10.20 3.60
C ARG A 113 11.82 -8.91 3.39
#